data_fb43d3c405fb9b1f2b53359e7faf374b
#
_entry.id   fb43d3c405fb9b1f2b53359e7faf374b
#
_cell.length_a   1.000
_cell.length_b   1.000
_cell.length_c   1.000
_cell.angle_alpha   90.00
_cell.angle_beta   90.00
_cell.angle_gamma   90.00
#
_symmetry.space_group_name_H-M   'P 1'
#
loop_
_entity.id
_entity.type
_entity.pdbx_description
1 polymer ?
#
loop_
_entity_poly.entity_id
_entity_poly.type
_entity_poly.pdbx_seq_one_letter_code
_entity_poly.pdbx_strand_id
1 'polypeptide(L)'
;MPVEFTTEQFTAFLTDYLAKHAQYVDSPVATPFPLPSLECCDGPARQITFRFHAQEWMRNPNGVVHGGIIATLLDSCMGILTYALVGAYTP
;
A
#
# COMPACT_ATOMS: atom_id res chain seq x y z
N MET A 1 -21.95 0.16 15.94
CA MET A 1 -20.67 -0.18 16.56
C MET A 1 -19.69 -0.61 15.50
N PRO A 2 -18.52 0.03 15.44
CA PRO A 2 -17.49 -0.46 14.55
C PRO A 2 -17.05 -1.86 15.01
N VAL A 3 -16.83 -2.73 14.05
CA VAL A 3 -16.27 -4.03 14.31
C VAL A 3 -14.83 -3.85 14.80
N GLU A 4 -14.45 -4.53 15.85
CA GLU A 4 -13.08 -4.50 16.31
C GLU A 4 -12.18 -5.12 15.25
N PHE A 5 -11.16 -4.35 14.81
CA PHE A 5 -10.30 -4.73 13.73
C PHE A 5 -8.93 -5.18 14.29
N THR A 6 -8.73 -6.48 14.34
CA THR A 6 -7.50 -7.04 14.91
C THR A 6 -6.35 -6.92 13.93
N THR A 7 -5.13 -6.97 14.46
CA THR A 7 -3.93 -6.97 13.62
C THR A 7 -3.90 -8.18 12.69
N GLU A 8 -4.36 -9.35 13.13
CA GLU A 8 -4.41 -10.56 12.32
C GLU A 8 -5.37 -10.40 11.14
N GLN A 9 -6.54 -9.81 11.36
CA GLN A 9 -7.51 -9.53 10.29
C GLN A 9 -6.94 -8.52 9.30
N PHE A 10 -6.28 -7.49 9.80
CA PHE A 10 -5.66 -6.45 8.99
C PHE A 10 -4.55 -7.05 8.11
N THR A 11 -3.67 -7.86 8.70
CA THR A 11 -2.60 -8.53 7.98
C THR A 11 -3.15 -9.42 6.87
N ALA A 12 -4.17 -10.21 7.18
CA ALA A 12 -4.80 -11.09 6.19
C ALA A 12 -5.40 -10.30 5.03
N PHE A 13 -6.10 -9.22 5.32
CA PHE A 13 -6.69 -8.35 4.28
C PHE A 13 -5.60 -7.76 3.39
N LEU A 14 -4.55 -7.19 3.97
CA LEU A 14 -3.48 -6.53 3.22
C LEU A 14 -2.70 -7.52 2.38
N THR A 15 -2.40 -8.70 2.92
CA THR A 15 -1.69 -9.75 2.19
C THR A 15 -2.49 -10.19 0.96
N ASP A 16 -3.79 -10.41 1.13
CA ASP A 16 -4.67 -10.78 0.03
C ASP A 16 -4.78 -9.66 -1.00
N TYR A 17 -4.95 -8.41 -0.55
CA TYR A 17 -5.02 -7.25 -1.43
C TYR A 17 -3.78 -7.13 -2.31
N LEU A 18 -2.59 -7.20 -1.70
CA LEU A 18 -1.34 -7.07 -2.43
C LEU A 18 -1.13 -8.22 -3.42
N ALA A 19 -1.49 -9.44 -3.02
CA ALA A 19 -1.39 -10.60 -3.90
C ALA A 19 -2.30 -10.46 -5.12
N LYS A 20 -3.52 -9.99 -4.93
CA LYS A 20 -4.46 -9.75 -6.03
C LYS A 20 -3.97 -8.68 -6.99
N HIS A 21 -3.40 -7.59 -6.46
CA HIS A 21 -2.90 -6.50 -7.30
C HIS A 21 -1.64 -6.90 -8.05
N ALA A 22 -0.83 -7.80 -7.53
CA ALA A 22 0.34 -8.31 -8.23
C ALA A 22 -0.03 -9.02 -9.55
N GLN A 23 -1.25 -9.56 -9.65
CA GLN A 23 -1.72 -10.23 -10.86
C GLN A 23 -1.97 -9.25 -12.01
N TYR A 24 -2.05 -7.96 -11.75
CA TYR A 24 -2.35 -6.94 -12.76
C TYR A 24 -1.11 -6.21 -13.25
N VAL A 25 0.09 -6.69 -12.91
CA VAL A 25 1.35 -6.04 -13.28
C VAL A 25 1.46 -5.85 -14.80
N ASP A 26 0.99 -6.82 -15.59
CA ASP A 26 1.04 -6.78 -17.06
C ASP A 26 -0.24 -6.23 -17.68
N SER A 27 -1.16 -5.71 -16.87
CA SER A 27 -2.40 -5.13 -17.37
C SER A 27 -2.12 -3.81 -18.09
N PRO A 28 -2.91 -3.44 -19.13
CA PRO A 28 -2.79 -2.12 -19.75
C PRO A 28 -3.00 -0.95 -18.79
N VAL A 29 -3.64 -1.19 -17.65
CA VAL A 29 -3.84 -0.17 -16.61
C VAL A 29 -2.74 -0.21 -15.54
N ALA A 30 -1.80 -1.14 -15.67
CA ALA A 30 -0.69 -1.23 -14.73
C ALA A 30 0.20 0.01 -14.86
N THR A 31 0.68 0.49 -13.72
CA THR A 31 1.61 1.62 -13.66
C THR A 31 3.03 1.10 -13.47
N PRO A 32 4.06 1.90 -13.82
CA PRO A 32 5.44 1.51 -13.56
C PRO A 32 5.80 1.55 -12.07
N PHE A 33 4.91 2.01 -11.22
CA PHE A 33 5.18 2.10 -9.79
C PHE A 33 5.17 0.71 -9.15
N PRO A 34 6.16 0.40 -8.31
CA PRO A 34 6.19 -0.90 -7.66
C PRO A 34 5.07 -1.02 -6.63
N LEU A 35 4.59 -2.26 -6.44
CA LEU A 35 3.73 -2.56 -5.31
C LEU A 35 4.54 -2.50 -4.02
N PRO A 36 3.95 -2.04 -2.92
CA PRO A 36 4.62 -2.05 -1.64
C PRO A 36 4.74 -3.46 -1.06
N SER A 37 5.74 -3.65 -0.22
CA SER A 37 5.80 -4.79 0.68
C SER A 37 5.21 -4.37 2.02
N LEU A 38 4.45 -5.25 2.64
CA LEU A 38 3.93 -5.01 3.98
C LEU A 38 5.04 -5.28 4.99
N GLU A 39 5.46 -4.23 5.69
CA GLU A 39 6.47 -4.35 6.75
C GLU A 39 5.83 -4.76 8.06
N CYS A 40 4.80 -4.03 8.47
CA CYS A 40 4.01 -4.33 9.65
C CYS A 40 2.71 -3.54 9.63
N CYS A 41 1.78 -3.94 10.46
CA CYS A 41 0.55 -3.19 10.66
C CYS A 41 0.02 -3.39 12.07
N ASP A 42 -0.84 -2.48 12.49
CA ASP A 42 -1.53 -2.52 13.78
C ASP A 42 -3.00 -2.25 13.50
N GLY A 43 -3.83 -3.27 13.68
CA GLY A 43 -5.27 -3.17 13.40
C GLY A 43 -5.97 -2.16 14.30
N PRO A 44 -5.87 -2.27 15.63
CA PRO A 44 -6.51 -1.33 16.55
C PRO A 44 -6.08 0.12 16.35
N ALA A 45 -4.79 0.36 16.07
CA ALA A 45 -4.28 1.70 15.82
C ALA A 45 -4.52 2.18 14.39
N ARG A 46 -4.96 1.28 13.49
CA ARG A 46 -5.20 1.57 12.08
C ARG A 46 -3.96 2.13 11.40
N GLN A 47 -2.84 1.48 11.62
CA GLN A 47 -1.55 1.89 11.08
C GLN A 47 -0.97 0.81 10.19
N ILE A 48 -0.36 1.24 9.08
CA ILE A 48 0.35 0.34 8.16
C ILE A 48 1.72 0.94 7.89
N THR A 49 2.73 0.09 7.88
CA THR A 49 4.06 0.46 7.41
C THR A 49 4.35 -0.34 6.16
N PHE A 50 4.54 0.35 5.05
CA PHE A 50 4.91 -0.25 3.78
C PHE A 50 6.37 0.05 3.46
N ARG A 51 6.96 -0.86 2.68
CA ARG A 51 8.31 -0.67 2.13
C ARG A 51 8.21 -0.65 0.62
N PHE A 52 8.86 0.30 -0.01
CA PHE A 52 9.02 0.38 -1.47
C PHE A 52 10.50 0.31 -1.81
N HIS A 53 10.81 -0.41 -2.90
CA HIS A 53 12.15 -0.37 -3.46
C HIS A 53 12.24 0.76 -4.48
N ALA A 54 13.07 1.76 -4.18
CA ALA A 54 13.32 2.85 -5.11
C ALA A 54 14.06 2.30 -6.34
N GLN A 55 13.50 2.57 -7.52
CA GLN A 55 14.08 2.17 -8.79
C GLN A 55 14.91 3.34 -9.36
N GLU A 56 15.84 3.03 -10.24
CA GLU A 56 16.77 4.01 -10.77
C GLU A 56 16.04 5.19 -11.43
N TRP A 57 14.96 4.94 -12.17
CA TRP A 57 14.20 5.98 -12.85
C TRP A 57 13.50 6.96 -11.89
N MET A 58 13.39 6.62 -10.62
CA MET A 58 12.75 7.46 -9.61
C MET A 58 13.69 8.53 -9.05
N ARG A 59 14.96 8.44 -9.36
CA ARG A 59 15.99 9.33 -8.81
C ARG A 59 16.17 10.56 -9.70
N ASN A 60 16.39 11.71 -9.05
CA ASN A 60 16.76 12.92 -9.76
C ASN A 60 18.28 12.94 -10.02
N PRO A 61 18.79 13.94 -10.77
CA PRO A 61 20.24 14.01 -11.05
C PRO A 61 21.13 14.06 -9.81
N ASN A 62 20.60 14.47 -8.67
CA ASN A 62 21.33 14.50 -7.40
C ASN A 62 21.33 13.15 -6.66
N GLY A 63 20.73 12.12 -7.26
CA GLY A 63 20.68 10.80 -6.65
C GLY A 63 19.60 10.64 -5.56
N VAL A 64 18.68 11.57 -5.47
CA VAL A 64 17.59 11.56 -4.50
C VAL A 64 16.28 11.22 -5.21
N VAL A 65 15.40 10.44 -4.56
CA VAL A 65 14.08 10.12 -5.13
C VAL A 65 13.28 11.42 -5.31
N HIS A 66 12.69 11.58 -6.49
CA HIS A 66 11.85 12.75 -6.77
C HIS A 66 10.73 12.90 -5.74
N GLY A 67 10.49 14.13 -5.27
CA GLY A 67 9.42 14.41 -4.32
C GLY A 67 8.04 14.01 -4.86
N GLY A 68 7.80 14.20 -6.16
CA GLY A 68 6.57 13.75 -6.79
C GLY A 68 6.37 12.24 -6.75
N ILE A 69 7.46 11.47 -6.85
CA ILE A 69 7.42 10.02 -6.70
C ILE A 69 7.03 9.66 -5.27
N ILE A 70 7.66 10.30 -4.29
CA ILE A 70 7.34 10.07 -2.87
C ILE A 70 5.87 10.37 -2.61
N ALA A 71 5.36 11.48 -3.13
CA ALA A 71 3.95 11.87 -2.98
C ALA A 71 3.03 10.83 -3.59
N THR A 72 3.37 10.29 -4.76
CA THR A 72 2.58 9.25 -5.42
C THR A 72 2.54 7.96 -4.60
N LEU A 73 3.69 7.55 -4.05
CA LEU A 73 3.76 6.36 -3.21
C LEU A 73 2.94 6.53 -1.93
N LEU A 74 3.00 7.72 -1.32
CA LEU A 74 2.18 8.03 -0.15
C LEU A 74 0.69 8.01 -0.48
N ASP A 75 0.31 8.54 -1.64
CA ASP A 75 -1.08 8.50 -2.09
C ASP A 75 -1.57 7.06 -2.22
N SER A 76 -0.76 6.19 -2.80
CA SER A 76 -1.07 4.77 -2.90
C SER A 76 -1.25 4.11 -1.54
N CYS A 77 -0.37 4.43 -0.59
CA CYS A 77 -0.47 3.91 0.78
C CYS A 77 -1.76 4.35 1.47
N MET A 78 -2.11 5.62 1.33
CA MET A 78 -3.34 6.17 1.91
C MET A 78 -4.57 5.52 1.28
N GLY A 79 -4.54 5.28 -0.02
CA GLY A 79 -5.62 4.60 -0.73
C GLY A 79 -5.82 3.17 -0.23
N ILE A 80 -4.74 2.43 -0.04
CA ILE A 80 -4.79 1.07 0.48
C ILE A 80 -5.37 1.06 1.91
N LEU A 81 -4.90 1.97 2.76
CA LEU A 81 -5.39 2.08 4.12
C LEU A 81 -6.89 2.40 4.15
N THR A 82 -7.31 3.38 3.36
CA THR A 82 -8.72 3.77 3.27
C THR A 82 -9.58 2.60 2.82
N TYR A 83 -9.14 1.89 1.78
CA TYR A 83 -9.87 0.73 1.26
C TYR A 83 -9.99 -0.37 2.33
N ALA A 84 -8.92 -0.62 3.06
CA ALA A 84 -8.92 -1.61 4.13
C ALA A 84 -9.89 -1.25 5.24
N LEU A 85 -9.90 0.03 5.67
CA LEU A 85 -10.78 0.49 6.74
C LEU A 85 -12.25 0.47 6.31
N VAL A 86 -12.54 0.88 5.08
CA VAL A 86 -13.91 0.81 4.54
C VAL A 86 -14.36 -0.64 4.46
N GLY A 87 -13.49 -1.55 4.00
CA GLY A 87 -13.79 -2.97 3.97
C GLY A 87 -14.07 -3.57 5.34
N ALA A 88 -13.43 -3.03 6.39
CA ALA A 88 -13.63 -3.49 7.77
C ALA A 88 -15.01 -3.08 8.32
N TYR A 89 -15.56 -1.96 7.85
CA TYR A 89 -16.82 -1.42 8.36
C TYR A 89 -18.01 -1.63 7.42
N THR A 90 -17.78 -2.15 6.24
CA THR A 90 -18.85 -2.44 5.28
C THR A 90 -19.20 -3.92 5.35
N PRO A 91 -20.48 -4.26 5.61
CA PRO A 91 -20.91 -5.64 5.67
C PRO A 91 -20.68 -6.39 4.36
#